data_29885c96f10baac795eaf5f2ff84e12e
#
_entry.id   29885c96f10baac795eaf5f2ff84e12e
#
_cell.length_a   1.000
_cell.length_b   1.000
_cell.length_c   1.000
_cell.angle_alpha   90.00
_cell.angle_beta   90.00
_cell.angle_gamma   90.00
#
_symmetry.space_group_name_H-M   'P 1'
#
loop_
_entity.id
_entity.type
_entity.pdbx_description
1 polymer ?
#
loop_
_entity_poly.entity_id
_entity_poly.type
_entity_poly.pdbx_seq_one_letter_code
_entity_poly.pdbx_strand_id
1 'polypeptide(L)'
;MKTRSPFLVALTVLASLSIMVPPDVPAQVGQKAGQISRAIPEVAIARGPQQLPAIVKTLVDWGDVVKTGDGGRARVALDDGSVLNVGSSSTLTVTQHNAAAQQTQIELTYGRVRSQVVKQAKPNAKFEIHTGVGVAGVVGTDFFLGYMNGLFQIIVYEGHVKFCNLDGICVDVLAGQIATIRDGHQPPDQPGQATPSELTEAANATSVGAAFSGPPPHHLTAGQIILLTAIVVIPAIVVPLATRGNHPPAAPQLVTAGNAP
;
A
#
# COMPACT_ATOMS: atom_id res chain seq x y z
N MET A 1 -80.65 -37.88 -41.96
CA MET A 1 -80.27 -37.26 -40.70
C MET A 1 -78.95 -37.90 -40.25
N LYS A 2 -77.81 -37.14 -40.37
CA LYS A 2 -76.45 -37.64 -40.05
C LYS A 2 -76.00 -36.99 -38.76
N THR A 3 -75.94 -37.75 -37.71
CA THR A 3 -75.35 -37.40 -36.42
C THR A 3 -73.81 -37.29 -36.60
N ARG A 4 -73.26 -36.14 -36.42
CA ARG A 4 -71.78 -35.93 -36.36
C ARG A 4 -71.32 -36.06 -34.92
N SER A 5 -70.48 -37.00 -34.70
CA SER A 5 -69.76 -37.28 -33.44
C SER A 5 -68.89 -36.14 -33.02
N PRO A 6 -68.91 -35.71 -31.74
CA PRO A 6 -67.95 -34.71 -31.20
C PRO A 6 -66.76 -35.40 -30.52
N PHE A 7 -65.95 -36.09 -31.30
CA PHE A 7 -64.65 -36.59 -30.81
C PHE A 7 -63.60 -36.01 -31.71
N LEU A 8 -62.82 -35.07 -31.20
CA LEU A 8 -61.49 -34.66 -31.67
C LEU A 8 -61.22 -33.12 -31.43
N VAL A 9 -61.23 -32.70 -30.16
CA VAL A 9 -60.46 -31.54 -29.77
C VAL A 9 -59.99 -31.79 -28.34
N ALA A 10 -59.13 -32.78 -28.19
CA ALA A 10 -58.36 -33.00 -26.97
C ALA A 10 -56.91 -33.29 -27.40
N LEU A 11 -56.24 -32.27 -28.02
CA LEU A 11 -54.86 -32.47 -28.33
C LEU A 11 -54.12 -31.16 -28.11
N THR A 12 -53.12 -31.26 -27.21
CA THR A 12 -51.92 -30.47 -27.15
C THR A 12 -52.02 -29.02 -26.64
N VAL A 13 -52.21 -28.89 -25.32
CA VAL A 13 -51.50 -27.85 -24.57
C VAL A 13 -50.39 -28.55 -23.79
N LEU A 14 -49.36 -29.05 -24.48
CA LEU A 14 -48.06 -29.25 -23.87
C LEU A 14 -47.46 -27.85 -23.70
N ALA A 15 -47.73 -27.23 -22.56
CA ALA A 15 -47.00 -26.06 -22.14
C ALA A 15 -45.52 -26.44 -22.03
N SER A 16 -44.72 -26.05 -23.02
CA SER A 16 -43.29 -26.06 -22.94
C SER A 16 -42.86 -25.05 -21.84
N LEU A 17 -42.71 -25.61 -20.62
CA LEU A 17 -42.07 -24.93 -19.54
C LEU A 17 -40.58 -24.78 -19.91
N SER A 18 -40.23 -23.77 -20.69
CA SER A 18 -38.88 -23.39 -20.94
C SER A 18 -38.30 -22.93 -19.60
N ILE A 19 -37.54 -23.82 -18.96
CA ILE A 19 -36.69 -23.48 -17.82
C ILE A 19 -35.70 -22.49 -18.37
N MET A 20 -35.95 -21.20 -18.12
CA MET A 20 -35.02 -20.13 -18.40
C MET A 20 -33.87 -20.24 -17.39
N VAL A 21 -32.90 -21.10 -17.72
CA VAL A 21 -31.61 -21.13 -17.00
C VAL A 21 -31.00 -19.73 -17.20
N PRO A 22 -30.83 -18.93 -16.13
CA PRO A 22 -30.13 -17.65 -16.29
C PRO A 22 -28.74 -17.96 -16.87
N PRO A 23 -28.29 -17.18 -17.85
CA PRO A 23 -26.91 -17.37 -18.33
C PRO A 23 -25.98 -17.28 -17.13
N ASP A 24 -25.13 -18.30 -16.96
CA ASP A 24 -24.00 -18.21 -16.04
C ASP A 24 -23.22 -16.95 -16.44
N VAL A 25 -23.42 -15.86 -15.71
CA VAL A 25 -22.56 -14.68 -15.82
C VAL A 25 -21.19 -15.16 -15.38
N PRO A 26 -20.19 -15.27 -16.28
CA PRO A 26 -18.86 -15.66 -15.87
C PRO A 26 -18.46 -14.67 -14.78
N ALA A 27 -18.15 -15.20 -13.58
CA ALA A 27 -17.57 -14.40 -12.52
C ALA A 27 -16.39 -13.67 -13.16
N GLN A 28 -16.46 -12.35 -13.26
CA GLN A 28 -15.33 -11.58 -13.76
C GLN A 28 -14.17 -11.92 -12.86
N VAL A 29 -13.22 -12.69 -13.40
CA VAL A 29 -11.95 -12.91 -12.73
C VAL A 29 -11.37 -11.53 -12.56
N GLY A 30 -11.36 -11.03 -11.33
CA GLY A 30 -10.87 -9.70 -11.01
C GLY A 30 -9.46 -9.56 -11.55
N GLN A 31 -9.17 -8.43 -12.20
CA GLN A 31 -7.79 -8.18 -12.62
C GLN A 31 -6.94 -8.04 -11.36
N LYS A 32 -5.79 -8.70 -11.35
CA LYS A 32 -4.84 -8.62 -10.24
C LYS A 32 -4.40 -7.17 -10.04
N ALA A 33 -4.45 -6.70 -8.80
CA ALA A 33 -3.97 -5.39 -8.39
C ALA A 33 -2.64 -5.49 -7.63
N GLY A 34 -2.43 -6.58 -6.90
CA GLY A 34 -1.26 -6.75 -6.07
C GLY A 34 -1.34 -7.98 -5.18
N GLN A 35 -0.70 -7.92 -4.03
CA GLN A 35 -0.71 -9.01 -3.06
C GLN A 35 -0.51 -8.51 -1.63
N ILE A 36 -0.95 -9.30 -0.66
CA ILE A 36 -0.61 -9.10 0.75
C ILE A 36 0.88 -9.41 0.93
N SER A 37 1.67 -8.40 1.27
CA SER A 37 3.09 -8.56 1.57
C SER A 37 3.37 -8.75 3.06
N ARG A 38 2.45 -8.31 3.93
CA ARG A 38 2.46 -8.52 5.38
C ARG A 38 1.06 -8.42 5.94
N ALA A 39 0.75 -9.23 6.95
CA ALA A 39 -0.47 -9.13 7.74
C ALA A 39 -0.18 -9.38 9.22
N ILE A 40 -0.81 -8.61 10.09
CA ILE A 40 -0.97 -8.89 11.51
C ILE A 40 -2.36 -9.53 11.65
N PRO A 41 -2.57 -10.57 12.46
CA PRO A 41 -3.83 -11.31 12.54
C PRO A 41 -5.08 -10.44 12.62
N GLU A 42 -6.23 -11.01 12.23
CA GLU A 42 -7.52 -10.39 12.02
C GLU A 42 -7.63 -9.55 10.73
N VAL A 43 -7.07 -10.09 9.63
CA VAL A 43 -7.25 -9.52 8.29
C VAL A 43 -7.94 -10.52 7.38
N ALA A 44 -8.93 -10.05 6.64
CA ALA A 44 -9.64 -10.82 5.63
C ALA A 44 -9.75 -10.03 4.32
N ILE A 45 -9.85 -10.75 3.21
CA ILE A 45 -10.19 -10.19 1.90
C ILE A 45 -11.58 -10.71 1.53
N ALA A 46 -12.53 -9.81 1.31
CA ALA A 46 -13.83 -10.16 0.76
C ALA A 46 -13.79 -9.99 -0.77
N ARG A 47 -14.00 -11.07 -1.50
CA ARG A 47 -14.11 -11.14 -2.96
C ARG A 47 -15.51 -11.58 -3.35
N GLY A 48 -16.39 -10.63 -3.65
CA GLY A 48 -17.80 -10.90 -3.79
C GLY A 48 -18.37 -11.60 -2.53
N PRO A 49 -19.01 -12.78 -2.66
CA PRO A 49 -19.54 -13.51 -1.51
C PRO A 49 -18.47 -14.29 -0.73
N GLN A 50 -17.25 -14.39 -1.23
CA GLN A 50 -16.19 -15.20 -0.63
C GLN A 50 -15.38 -14.38 0.38
N GLN A 51 -14.98 -15.05 1.47
CA GLN A 51 -14.02 -14.52 2.44
C GLN A 51 -12.71 -15.31 2.31
N LEU A 52 -11.63 -14.62 2.00
CA LEU A 52 -10.30 -15.19 1.86
C LEU A 52 -9.44 -14.78 3.05
N PRO A 53 -8.62 -15.68 3.62
CA PRO A 53 -7.65 -15.30 4.64
C PRO A 53 -6.58 -14.40 4.01
N ALA A 54 -6.32 -13.25 4.63
CA ALA A 54 -5.27 -12.34 4.17
C ALA A 54 -3.91 -12.75 4.75
N ILE A 55 -3.33 -13.82 4.23
CA ILE A 55 -1.95 -14.24 4.54
C ILE A 55 -0.97 -13.67 3.51
N VAL A 56 0.32 -13.68 3.83
CA VAL A 56 1.38 -13.23 2.91
C VAL A 56 1.30 -13.98 1.59
N LYS A 57 1.38 -13.26 0.48
CA LYS A 57 1.21 -13.70 -0.92
C LYS A 57 -0.24 -13.94 -1.36
N THR A 58 -1.24 -13.77 -0.51
CA THR A 58 -2.64 -13.74 -0.99
C THR A 58 -2.80 -12.62 -2.01
N LEU A 59 -3.30 -12.95 -3.20
CA LEU A 59 -3.55 -11.97 -4.26
C LEU A 59 -4.71 -11.06 -3.89
N VAL A 60 -4.56 -9.80 -4.25
CA VAL A 60 -5.61 -8.78 -4.17
C VAL A 60 -5.99 -8.40 -5.58
N ASP A 61 -7.26 -8.58 -5.93
CA ASP A 61 -7.82 -8.29 -7.25
C ASP A 61 -8.68 -7.01 -7.20
N TRP A 62 -9.05 -6.51 -8.36
CA TRP A 62 -10.01 -5.41 -8.46
C TRP A 62 -11.34 -5.80 -7.85
N GLY A 63 -11.93 -4.91 -7.07
CA GLY A 63 -13.16 -5.15 -6.34
C GLY A 63 -12.97 -5.87 -5.01
N ASP A 64 -11.77 -6.34 -4.68
CA ASP A 64 -11.51 -6.94 -3.39
C ASP A 64 -11.56 -5.90 -2.27
N VAL A 65 -12.20 -6.30 -1.18
CA VAL A 65 -12.30 -5.49 0.04
C VAL A 65 -11.36 -6.05 1.09
N VAL A 66 -10.31 -5.32 1.40
CA VAL A 66 -9.40 -5.63 2.50
C VAL A 66 -10.01 -5.11 3.80
N LYS A 67 -10.29 -6.01 4.74
CA LYS A 67 -10.85 -5.69 6.06
C LYS A 67 -9.88 -6.06 7.15
N THR A 68 -9.64 -5.15 8.08
CA THR A 68 -8.81 -5.38 9.26
C THR A 68 -9.66 -5.28 10.53
N GLY A 69 -9.45 -6.19 11.48
CA GLY A 69 -10.04 -6.14 12.81
C GLY A 69 -9.34 -5.12 13.73
N ASP A 70 -9.71 -5.13 15.00
CA ASP A 70 -9.21 -4.14 15.99
C ASP A 70 -7.69 -4.23 16.21
N GLY A 71 -7.13 -5.42 16.23
CA GLY A 71 -5.66 -5.64 16.28
C GLY A 71 -5.01 -5.80 14.91
N GLY A 72 -5.82 -6.02 13.86
CA GLY A 72 -5.35 -6.40 12.53
C GLY A 72 -4.73 -5.25 11.76
N ARG A 73 -3.71 -5.56 10.95
CA ARG A 73 -3.10 -4.62 9.99
C ARG A 73 -2.61 -5.37 8.77
N ALA A 74 -2.68 -4.73 7.61
CA ALA A 74 -2.22 -5.33 6.37
C ALA A 74 -1.30 -4.40 5.59
N ARG A 75 -0.32 -4.99 4.89
CA ARG A 75 0.43 -4.31 3.84
C ARG A 75 0.08 -4.94 2.51
N VAL A 76 -0.51 -4.16 1.63
CA VAL A 76 -0.78 -4.51 0.24
C VAL A 76 0.32 -3.92 -0.61
N ALA A 77 1.06 -4.77 -1.33
CA ALA A 77 2.00 -4.35 -2.35
C ALA A 77 1.28 -4.40 -3.70
N LEU A 78 1.12 -3.25 -4.33
CA LEU A 78 0.53 -3.14 -5.66
C LEU A 78 1.55 -3.51 -6.74
N ASP A 79 1.06 -3.92 -7.92
CA ASP A 79 1.93 -4.38 -9.01
C ASP A 79 2.73 -3.25 -9.69
N ASP A 80 2.39 -1.98 -9.43
CA ASP A 80 3.16 -0.81 -9.83
C ASP A 80 4.30 -0.46 -8.86
N GLY A 81 4.45 -1.19 -7.77
CA GLY A 81 5.42 -0.96 -6.71
C GLY A 81 4.91 -0.04 -5.59
N SER A 82 3.72 0.53 -5.71
CA SER A 82 3.09 1.29 -4.63
C SER A 82 2.70 0.38 -3.47
N VAL A 83 2.68 0.93 -2.26
CA VAL A 83 2.40 0.18 -1.03
C VAL A 83 1.28 0.86 -0.23
N LEU A 84 0.30 0.06 0.19
CA LEU A 84 -0.78 0.49 1.07
C LEU A 84 -0.61 -0.21 2.42
N ASN A 85 -0.43 0.55 3.49
CA ASN A 85 -0.42 0.05 4.86
C ASN A 85 -1.78 0.36 5.50
N VAL A 86 -2.61 -0.65 5.58
CA VAL A 86 -3.98 -0.57 6.12
C VAL A 86 -3.90 -0.72 7.64
N GLY A 87 -4.39 0.27 8.37
CA GLY A 87 -4.43 0.30 9.83
C GLY A 87 -5.48 -0.65 10.40
N SER A 88 -5.58 -0.71 11.74
CA SER A 88 -6.63 -1.49 12.41
C SER A 88 -8.03 -0.93 12.15
N SER A 89 -9.05 -1.79 12.29
CA SER A 89 -10.48 -1.44 12.14
C SER A 89 -10.75 -0.67 10.85
N SER A 90 -10.20 -1.16 9.72
CA SER A 90 -10.27 -0.45 8.44
C SER A 90 -10.92 -1.31 7.35
N THR A 91 -11.59 -0.65 6.41
CA THR A 91 -12.21 -1.26 5.23
C THR A 91 -11.78 -0.47 4.00
N LEU A 92 -11.02 -1.13 3.13
CA LEU A 92 -10.44 -0.54 1.94
C LEU A 92 -10.72 -1.44 0.73
N THR A 93 -11.19 -0.85 -0.37
CA THR A 93 -11.47 -1.55 -1.63
C THR A 93 -10.52 -1.06 -2.72
N VAL A 94 -9.88 -1.97 -3.45
CA VAL A 94 -9.15 -1.64 -4.67
C VAL A 94 -10.14 -1.64 -5.83
N THR A 95 -10.71 -0.49 -6.16
CA THR A 95 -11.75 -0.39 -7.19
C THR A 95 -11.18 -0.50 -8.60
N GLN A 96 -9.96 -0.01 -8.81
CA GLN A 96 -9.22 -0.11 -10.07
C GLN A 96 -7.72 -0.07 -9.80
N HIS A 97 -6.94 -0.89 -10.53
CA HIS A 97 -5.49 -0.78 -10.53
C HIS A 97 -4.92 -1.26 -11.87
N ASN A 98 -4.42 -0.35 -12.69
CA ASN A 98 -3.73 -0.66 -13.94
C ASN A 98 -2.30 -0.10 -13.87
N ALA A 99 -1.36 -0.96 -13.50
CA ALA A 99 0.06 -0.60 -13.37
C ALA A 99 0.63 -0.08 -14.72
N ALA A 100 0.23 -0.68 -15.85
CA ALA A 100 0.70 -0.27 -17.16
C ALA A 100 0.18 1.11 -17.57
N ALA A 101 -1.06 1.45 -17.23
CA ALA A 101 -1.64 2.78 -17.48
C ALA A 101 -1.29 3.78 -16.37
N GLN A 102 -0.74 3.34 -15.25
CA GLN A 102 -0.54 4.12 -14.03
C GLN A 102 -1.85 4.74 -13.53
N GLN A 103 -2.90 3.94 -13.49
CA GLN A 103 -4.22 4.35 -13.01
C GLN A 103 -4.64 3.47 -11.85
N THR A 104 -4.84 4.08 -10.70
CA THR A 104 -5.25 3.41 -9.47
C THR A 104 -6.35 4.19 -8.80
N GLN A 105 -7.42 3.50 -8.44
CA GLN A 105 -8.50 4.05 -7.64
C GLN A 105 -8.80 3.12 -6.48
N ILE A 106 -8.86 3.69 -5.31
CA ILE A 106 -9.09 2.99 -4.04
C ILE A 106 -10.25 3.68 -3.33
N GLU A 107 -11.08 2.91 -2.66
CA GLU A 107 -12.11 3.42 -1.77
C GLU A 107 -11.76 3.07 -0.32
N LEU A 108 -11.62 4.08 0.53
CA LEU A 108 -11.51 3.93 1.97
C LEU A 108 -12.89 4.19 2.58
N THR A 109 -13.63 3.12 2.84
CA THR A 109 -14.99 3.22 3.41
C THR A 109 -14.94 3.62 4.88
N TYR A 110 -13.91 3.16 5.62
CA TYR A 110 -13.69 3.48 7.04
C TYR A 110 -12.27 3.10 7.45
N GLY A 111 -11.68 3.84 8.38
CA GLY A 111 -10.42 3.50 9.03
C GLY A 111 -9.24 4.34 8.56
N ARG A 112 -8.06 3.71 8.48
CA ARG A 112 -6.78 4.40 8.26
C ARG A 112 -5.93 3.66 7.24
N VAL A 113 -5.24 4.42 6.39
CA VAL A 113 -4.27 3.88 5.45
C VAL A 113 -3.09 4.84 5.30
N ARG A 114 -1.86 4.34 5.25
CA ARG A 114 -0.70 5.08 4.77
C ARG A 114 -0.29 4.52 3.41
N SER A 115 -0.20 5.38 2.44
CA SER A 115 0.10 5.03 1.06
C SER A 115 1.46 5.61 0.67
N GLN A 116 2.33 4.73 0.18
CA GLN A 116 3.59 5.11 -0.45
C GLN A 116 3.43 4.86 -1.94
N VAL A 117 3.16 5.92 -2.69
CA VAL A 117 2.87 5.84 -4.12
C VAL A 117 4.13 6.12 -4.91
N VAL A 118 4.49 5.22 -5.82
CA VAL A 118 5.63 5.44 -6.74
C VAL A 118 5.37 6.63 -7.64
N LYS A 119 6.43 7.38 -7.96
CA LYS A 119 6.33 8.54 -8.83
C LYS A 119 5.81 8.13 -10.20
N GLN A 120 4.70 8.73 -10.59
CA GLN A 120 4.06 8.45 -11.87
C GLN A 120 4.66 9.33 -12.96
N ALA A 121 4.94 8.75 -14.13
CA ALA A 121 5.61 9.43 -15.23
C ALA A 121 4.70 9.70 -16.44
N LYS A 122 3.53 9.04 -16.51
CA LYS A 122 2.63 9.19 -17.65
C LYS A 122 1.75 10.44 -17.51
N PRO A 123 1.46 11.15 -18.60
CA PRO A 123 0.65 12.38 -18.55
C PRO A 123 -0.76 12.20 -17.97
N ASN A 124 -1.34 10.99 -18.16
CA ASN A 124 -2.68 10.66 -17.68
C ASN A 124 -2.65 9.73 -16.47
N ALA A 125 -1.51 9.65 -15.77
CA ALA A 125 -1.40 8.86 -14.58
C ALA A 125 -2.32 9.43 -13.49
N LYS A 126 -2.92 8.50 -12.71
CA LYS A 126 -3.91 8.84 -11.70
C LYS A 126 -3.81 7.87 -10.54
N PHE A 127 -3.57 8.37 -9.35
CA PHE A 127 -3.70 7.59 -8.13
C PHE A 127 -4.61 8.35 -7.18
N GLU A 128 -5.76 7.78 -6.87
CA GLU A 128 -6.77 8.42 -6.03
C GLU A 128 -7.25 7.49 -4.93
N ILE A 129 -7.50 8.07 -3.76
CA ILE A 129 -8.22 7.42 -2.68
C ILE A 129 -9.49 8.22 -2.42
N HIS A 130 -10.62 7.56 -2.60
CA HIS A 130 -11.95 8.10 -2.43
C HIS A 130 -12.49 7.72 -1.04
N THR A 131 -13.30 8.61 -0.47
CA THR A 131 -14.08 8.39 0.75
C THR A 131 -15.50 8.91 0.54
N GLY A 132 -16.37 8.69 1.54
CA GLY A 132 -17.73 9.21 1.50
C GLY A 132 -17.86 10.74 1.50
N VAL A 133 -16.77 11.49 1.72
CA VAL A 133 -16.82 12.98 1.83
C VAL A 133 -15.76 13.67 0.95
N GLY A 134 -14.91 12.94 0.26
CA GLY A 134 -13.89 13.57 -0.58
C GLY A 134 -12.90 12.61 -1.21
N VAL A 135 -11.91 13.18 -1.88
CA VAL A 135 -10.91 12.47 -2.68
C VAL A 135 -9.52 13.04 -2.42
N ALA A 136 -8.54 12.15 -2.29
CA ALA A 136 -7.11 12.49 -2.27
C ALA A 136 -6.45 11.99 -3.56
N GLY A 137 -5.96 12.92 -4.40
CA GLY A 137 -5.26 12.62 -5.65
C GLY A 137 -3.77 12.91 -5.54
N VAL A 138 -2.90 12.00 -6.03
CA VAL A 138 -1.44 12.08 -5.87
C VAL A 138 -0.66 11.68 -7.12
N VAL A 139 0.61 12.11 -7.19
CA VAL A 139 1.55 11.77 -8.27
C VAL A 139 2.92 11.40 -7.67
N GLY A 140 2.97 10.40 -6.80
CA GLY A 140 4.22 9.97 -6.15
C GLY A 140 4.45 10.64 -4.80
N THR A 141 3.82 10.12 -3.78
CA THR A 141 3.65 10.77 -2.48
C THR A 141 3.64 9.72 -1.37
N ASP A 142 4.22 10.01 -0.21
CA ASP A 142 4.02 9.25 1.03
C ASP A 142 3.06 10.05 1.93
N PHE A 143 1.90 9.48 2.22
CA PHE A 143 0.86 10.17 2.96
C PHE A 143 -0.02 9.20 3.77
N PHE A 144 -0.58 9.71 4.83
CA PHE A 144 -1.56 9.03 5.66
C PHE A 144 -2.95 9.61 5.39
N LEU A 145 -3.95 8.73 5.38
CA LEU A 145 -5.36 9.07 5.37
C LEU A 145 -6.08 8.39 6.54
N GLY A 146 -6.94 9.14 7.20
CA GLY A 146 -7.92 8.65 8.16
C GLY A 146 -9.32 9.06 7.74
N TYR A 147 -10.25 8.09 7.63
CA TYR A 147 -11.67 8.36 7.42
C TYR A 147 -12.50 7.65 8.48
N MET A 148 -12.97 8.41 9.45
CA MET A 148 -13.72 7.89 10.59
C MET A 148 -14.78 8.89 11.03
N ASN A 149 -16.00 8.39 11.29
CA ASN A 149 -17.11 9.21 11.78
C ASN A 149 -17.40 10.46 10.92
N GLY A 150 -17.27 10.32 9.59
CA GLY A 150 -17.46 11.41 8.65
C GLY A 150 -16.29 12.40 8.55
N LEU A 151 -15.27 12.26 9.40
CA LEU A 151 -14.05 13.09 9.32
C LEU A 151 -13.03 12.44 8.41
N PHE A 152 -12.64 13.13 7.35
CA PHE A 152 -11.59 12.74 6.43
C PHE A 152 -10.36 13.61 6.65
N GLN A 153 -9.27 13.00 7.09
CA GLN A 153 -8.03 13.66 7.45
C GLN A 153 -6.89 13.15 6.57
N ILE A 154 -6.00 14.06 6.19
CA ILE A 154 -4.76 13.75 5.49
C ILE A 154 -3.56 14.32 6.23
N ILE A 155 -2.45 13.56 6.25
CA ILE A 155 -1.12 14.02 6.64
C ILE A 155 -0.13 13.60 5.56
N VAL A 156 0.64 14.53 5.02
CA VAL A 156 1.62 14.28 3.97
C VAL A 156 3.02 14.21 4.56
N TYR A 157 3.74 13.10 4.31
CA TYR A 157 5.12 12.93 4.74
C TYR A 157 6.12 13.38 3.66
N GLU A 158 5.81 13.06 2.38
CA GLU A 158 6.65 13.40 1.23
C GLU A 158 5.79 13.68 0.01
N GLY A 159 6.18 14.68 -0.80
CA GLY A 159 5.47 15.09 -2.00
C GLY A 159 4.34 16.07 -1.71
N HIS A 160 3.26 15.99 -2.46
CA HIS A 160 2.05 16.79 -2.27
C HIS A 160 0.81 16.01 -2.68
N VAL A 161 -0.33 16.37 -2.11
CA VAL A 161 -1.64 15.75 -2.37
C VAL A 161 -2.65 16.83 -2.71
N LYS A 162 -3.39 16.62 -3.79
CA LYS A 162 -4.60 17.38 -4.10
C LYS A 162 -5.76 16.80 -3.31
N PHE A 163 -6.28 17.53 -2.33
CA PHE A 163 -7.28 17.08 -1.40
C PHE A 163 -8.60 17.81 -1.64
N CYS A 164 -9.62 17.09 -2.10
CA CYS A 164 -10.86 17.66 -2.63
C CYS A 164 -12.08 17.13 -1.89
N ASN A 165 -13.09 17.98 -1.68
CA ASN A 165 -14.43 17.54 -1.27
C ASN A 165 -15.21 16.96 -2.47
N LEU A 166 -16.47 16.55 -2.24
CA LEU A 166 -17.33 15.98 -3.29
C LEU A 166 -17.74 16.99 -4.37
N ASP A 167 -17.75 18.28 -4.05
CA ASP A 167 -18.07 19.36 -5.00
C ASP A 167 -16.86 19.76 -5.84
N GLY A 168 -15.71 19.09 -5.67
CA GLY A 168 -14.48 19.36 -6.41
C GLY A 168 -13.72 20.59 -5.93
N ILE A 169 -14.03 21.14 -4.74
CA ILE A 169 -13.25 22.20 -4.11
C ILE A 169 -12.04 21.56 -3.45
N CYS A 170 -10.85 22.02 -3.84
CA CYS A 170 -9.59 21.36 -3.46
C CYS A 170 -8.63 22.32 -2.75
N VAL A 171 -7.76 21.72 -1.92
CA VAL A 171 -6.56 22.35 -1.39
C VAL A 171 -5.36 21.47 -1.73
N ASP A 172 -4.18 22.06 -1.88
CA ASP A 172 -2.93 21.32 -2.02
C ASP A 172 -2.28 21.18 -0.65
N VAL A 173 -2.09 19.93 -0.21
CA VAL A 173 -1.45 19.60 1.07
C VAL A 173 -0.02 19.18 0.80
N LEU A 174 0.93 19.93 1.33
CA LEU A 174 2.37 19.73 1.12
C LEU A 174 2.98 18.85 2.22
N ALA A 175 4.20 18.38 2.00
CA ALA A 175 4.97 17.62 3.00
C ALA A 175 5.03 18.36 4.35
N GLY A 176 4.78 17.63 5.44
CA GLY A 176 4.68 18.14 6.81
C GLY A 176 3.34 18.81 7.15
N GLN A 177 2.38 18.82 6.24
CA GLN A 177 1.08 19.43 6.48
C GLN A 177 -0.01 18.40 6.75
N ILE A 178 -1.06 18.88 7.42
CA ILE A 178 -2.32 18.20 7.74
C ILE A 178 -3.49 19.04 7.23
N ALA A 179 -4.53 18.37 6.72
CA ALA A 179 -5.80 18.98 6.36
C ALA A 179 -6.97 18.04 6.67
N THR A 180 -8.19 18.57 6.77
CA THR A 180 -9.39 17.79 7.07
C THR A 180 -10.56 18.22 6.20
N ILE A 181 -11.45 17.25 5.91
CA ILE A 181 -12.80 17.48 5.38
C ILE A 181 -13.78 16.90 6.38
N ARG A 182 -14.73 17.73 6.84
CA ARG A 182 -15.77 17.34 7.82
C ARG A 182 -17.10 17.05 7.16
N ASP A 183 -17.30 17.61 5.98
CA ASP A 183 -18.53 17.51 5.21
C ASP A 183 -18.14 17.50 3.72
N GLY A 184 -18.73 16.58 2.96
CA GLY A 184 -18.46 16.46 1.53
C GLY A 184 -18.82 17.67 0.68
N HIS A 185 -19.64 18.58 1.22
CA HIS A 185 -20.13 19.79 0.53
C HIS A 185 -19.54 21.10 1.07
N GLN A 186 -18.64 21.01 2.07
CA GLN A 186 -17.90 22.17 2.56
C GLN A 186 -16.45 22.12 2.08
N PRO A 187 -15.81 23.27 1.84
CA PRO A 187 -14.40 23.30 1.50
C PRO A 187 -13.54 22.57 2.53
N PRO A 188 -12.45 21.91 2.09
CA PRO A 188 -11.45 21.39 3.02
C PRO A 188 -10.91 22.49 3.93
N ASP A 189 -10.55 22.14 5.16
CA ASP A 189 -9.81 23.05 6.04
C ASP A 189 -8.49 23.47 5.37
N GLN A 190 -8.04 24.71 5.61
CA GLN A 190 -6.75 25.16 5.10
C GLN A 190 -5.62 24.29 5.67
N PRO A 191 -4.67 23.81 4.85
CA PRO A 191 -3.57 23.00 5.34
C PRO A 191 -2.73 23.72 6.39
N GLY A 192 -2.55 23.05 7.54
CA GLY A 192 -1.71 23.50 8.65
C GLY A 192 -0.47 22.63 8.80
N GLN A 193 0.51 23.06 9.60
CA GLN A 193 1.66 22.22 9.95
C GLN A 193 1.20 21.08 10.87
N ALA A 194 1.54 19.84 10.51
CA ALA A 194 1.32 18.70 11.38
C ALA A 194 2.33 18.71 12.53
N THR A 195 1.86 18.45 13.73
CA THR A 195 2.74 18.34 14.91
C THR A 195 3.55 17.04 14.86
N PRO A 196 4.71 16.96 15.52
CA PRO A 196 5.49 15.71 15.60
C PRO A 196 4.70 14.53 16.21
N SER A 197 3.76 14.82 17.12
CA SER A 197 2.88 13.79 17.71
C SER A 197 1.88 13.25 16.69
N GLU A 198 1.23 14.09 15.89
CA GLU A 198 0.30 13.67 14.84
C GLU A 198 1.00 12.83 13.77
N LEU A 199 2.20 13.25 13.33
CA LEU A 199 3.02 12.47 12.40
C LEU A 199 3.37 11.08 12.95
N THR A 200 3.77 11.02 14.22
CA THR A 200 4.14 9.75 14.87
C THR A 200 2.93 8.84 15.09
N GLU A 201 1.81 9.41 15.55
CA GLU A 201 0.57 8.66 15.77
C GLU A 201 0.04 8.06 14.45
N ALA A 202 -0.03 8.84 13.39
CA ALA A 202 -0.45 8.39 12.07
C ALA A 202 0.45 7.28 11.52
N ALA A 203 1.76 7.41 11.68
CA ALA A 203 2.72 6.37 11.29
C ALA A 203 2.50 5.08 12.08
N ASN A 204 2.32 5.16 13.40
CA ASN A 204 2.10 4.01 14.27
C ASN A 204 0.75 3.33 14.02
N ALA A 205 -0.30 4.11 13.73
CA ALA A 205 -1.64 3.61 13.45
C ALA A 205 -1.70 2.68 12.22
N THR A 206 -0.76 2.85 11.28
CA THR A 206 -0.68 2.08 10.03
C THR A 206 0.57 1.21 9.94
N SER A 207 1.41 1.15 10.98
CA SER A 207 2.62 0.33 10.98
C SER A 207 2.31 -1.16 11.00
N VAL A 208 2.82 -1.90 10.04
CA VAL A 208 2.71 -3.36 9.93
C VAL A 208 4.02 -4.05 10.35
N GLY A 209 4.69 -3.51 11.37
CA GLY A 209 5.99 -3.97 11.87
C GLY A 209 7.16 -3.15 11.29
N ALA A 210 8.37 -3.36 11.76
CA ALA A 210 9.60 -2.54 11.74
C ALA A 210 10.05 -1.80 10.45
N ALA A 211 9.19 -1.55 9.50
CA ALA A 211 9.53 -0.85 8.26
C ALA A 211 9.36 0.68 8.30
N PHE A 212 8.84 1.23 9.39
CA PHE A 212 8.73 2.69 9.60
C PHE A 212 9.52 3.13 10.84
N SER A 213 10.77 2.69 10.94
CA SER A 213 11.67 3.17 11.99
C SER A 213 12.33 4.46 11.50
N GLY A 214 11.71 5.58 11.79
CA GLY A 214 12.30 6.90 11.65
C GLY A 214 11.23 7.97 11.48
N PRO A 215 11.35 9.09 12.17
CA PRO A 215 10.65 10.30 11.73
C PRO A 215 11.12 10.64 10.31
N PRO A 216 10.25 11.26 9.47
CA PRO A 216 10.66 11.74 8.16
C PRO A 216 11.92 12.63 8.34
N PRO A 217 12.83 12.63 7.37
CA PRO A 217 14.00 13.49 7.46
C PRO A 217 13.49 14.94 7.58
N HIS A 218 13.62 15.50 8.78
CA HIS A 218 13.47 16.94 8.93
C HIS A 218 14.49 17.57 8.01
N HIS A 219 14.06 18.41 7.09
CA HIS A 219 14.97 19.30 6.38
C HIS A 219 15.68 20.14 7.43
N LEU A 220 16.85 19.70 7.87
CA LEU A 220 17.74 20.50 8.68
C LEU A 220 18.07 21.73 7.85
N THR A 221 17.48 22.86 8.20
CA THR A 221 17.95 24.15 7.70
C THR A 221 19.44 24.23 7.96
N ALA A 222 20.20 24.77 7.01
CA ALA A 222 21.67 24.76 6.94
C ALA A 222 22.43 25.32 8.18
N GLY A 223 21.73 25.59 9.28
CA GLY A 223 22.25 26.07 10.56
C GLY A 223 22.32 25.05 11.70
N GLN A 224 21.82 23.80 11.52
CA GLN A 224 21.78 22.76 12.56
C GLN A 224 22.57 21.50 12.21
N ILE A 225 23.75 21.67 11.60
CA ILE A 225 24.75 20.59 11.56
C ILE A 225 25.45 20.59 12.93
N ILE A 226 24.76 20.14 13.97
CA ILE A 226 25.41 19.71 15.19
C ILE A 226 25.93 18.32 14.91
N LEU A 227 27.26 18.25 14.92
CA LEU A 227 28.11 17.08 14.84
C LEU A 227 27.56 15.93 15.70
N LEU A 228 26.74 15.04 15.15
CA LEU A 228 26.52 13.72 15.71
C LEU A 228 27.75 12.88 15.36
N THR A 229 28.80 13.03 16.14
CA THR A 229 29.88 12.05 16.18
C THR A 229 29.26 10.75 16.67
N ALA A 230 28.98 9.85 15.73
CA ALA A 230 28.69 8.46 16.05
C ALA A 230 29.91 7.90 16.76
N ILE A 231 29.79 7.67 18.06
CA ILE A 231 30.73 6.83 18.80
C ILE A 231 30.52 5.42 18.29
N VAL A 232 31.26 5.04 17.26
CA VAL A 232 31.43 3.64 16.88
C VAL A 232 32.28 3.00 17.96
N VAL A 233 31.64 2.37 18.94
CA VAL A 233 32.33 1.46 19.85
C VAL A 233 32.70 0.23 19.03
N ILE A 234 33.91 0.22 18.51
CA ILE A 234 34.51 -0.97 17.93
C ILE A 234 34.94 -1.83 19.13
N PRO A 235 34.43 -3.06 19.32
CA PRO A 235 34.98 -3.95 20.31
C PRO A 235 36.42 -4.25 19.92
N ALA A 236 37.37 -3.85 20.76
CA ALA A 236 38.77 -4.18 20.58
C ALA A 236 38.92 -5.71 20.66
N ILE A 237 39.15 -6.34 19.54
CA ILE A 237 39.62 -7.72 19.45
C ILE A 237 41.07 -7.67 19.92
N VAL A 238 41.31 -8.11 21.15
CA VAL A 238 42.65 -8.35 21.67
C VAL A 238 43.22 -9.56 20.95
N VAL A 239 44.04 -9.31 19.95
CA VAL A 239 44.88 -10.36 19.34
C VAL A 239 46.14 -10.48 20.22
N PRO A 240 46.48 -11.66 20.78
CA PRO A 240 47.71 -11.82 21.54
C PRO A 240 48.91 -11.67 20.60
N LEU A 241 49.80 -10.72 20.89
CA LEU A 241 51.11 -10.61 20.25
C LEU A 241 51.90 -11.86 20.55
N ALA A 242 52.08 -12.72 19.54
CA ALA A 242 53.10 -13.77 19.59
C ALA A 242 54.48 -13.06 19.45
N THR A 243 55.30 -13.13 20.47
CA THR A 243 56.66 -12.68 20.47
C THR A 243 57.47 -13.51 19.49
N ARG A 244 57.81 -12.93 18.36
CA ARG A 244 58.71 -13.53 17.37
C ARG A 244 60.13 -13.15 17.74
N GLY A 245 60.89 -14.20 18.14
CA GLY A 245 62.31 -14.09 18.50
C GLY A 245 63.16 -13.54 17.36
N ASN A 246 64.01 -12.59 17.74
CA ASN A 246 65.06 -12.04 16.89
C ASN A 246 66.03 -13.16 16.45
N HIS A 247 66.03 -13.45 15.14
CA HIS A 247 67.17 -14.11 14.50
C HIS A 247 67.79 -13.09 13.50
N PRO A 248 69.09 -12.86 13.57
CA PRO A 248 69.78 -11.98 12.61
C PRO A 248 69.81 -12.64 11.23
N PRO A 249 69.81 -11.88 10.15
CA PRO A 249 69.87 -12.41 8.76
C PRO A 249 71.26 -12.99 8.47
N ALA A 250 71.28 -14.18 7.92
CA ALA A 250 72.49 -14.78 7.39
C ALA A 250 72.99 -14.04 6.13
N ALA A 251 74.28 -13.86 6.01
CA ALA A 251 74.95 -13.17 4.91
C ALA A 251 74.82 -13.96 3.61
N PRO A 252 74.78 -13.27 2.45
CA PRO A 252 74.68 -13.90 1.12
C PRO A 252 76.00 -14.64 0.78
N GLN A 253 75.89 -15.93 0.43
CA GLN A 253 76.98 -16.72 -0.12
C GLN A 253 77.14 -16.43 -1.63
N LEU A 254 78.36 -16.04 -2.01
CA LEU A 254 78.78 -15.96 -3.40
C LEU A 254 78.81 -17.36 -4.04
N VAL A 255 78.02 -17.53 -5.06
CA VAL A 255 78.14 -18.74 -5.92
C VAL A 255 79.05 -18.40 -7.08
N THR A 256 80.24 -18.96 -7.05
CA THR A 256 81.21 -18.95 -8.14
C THR A 256 80.75 -19.85 -9.27
N ALA A 257 80.77 -19.30 -10.46
CA ALA A 257 80.53 -20.03 -11.71
C ALA A 257 81.66 -21.00 -11.96
N GLY A 258 81.34 -22.26 -12.16
CA GLY A 258 82.25 -23.29 -12.64
C GLY A 258 81.91 -23.69 -14.06
N ASN A 259 82.91 -23.57 -14.95
CA ASN A 259 82.90 -23.89 -16.35
C ASN A 259 82.59 -25.39 -16.62
N ALA A 260 82.06 -25.58 -17.79
CA ALA A 260 81.96 -26.81 -18.58
C ALA A 260 83.30 -27.55 -18.80
N PRO A 261 83.31 -28.83 -19.33
CA PRO A 261 83.26 -29.01 -20.80
C PRO A 261 82.01 -29.65 -21.33
#